data_7dd4d2490d2afd0406e5410a3fb2bd55
#
_entry.id   7dd4d2490d2afd0406e5410a3fb2bd55
#
_cell.length_a   1.000
_cell.length_b   1.000
_cell.length_c   1.000
_cell.angle_alpha   90.00
_cell.angle_beta   90.00
_cell.angle_gamma   90.00
#
_symmetry.space_group_name_H-M   'P 1'
#
loop_
_entity.id
_entity.type
_entity.pdbx_description
1 polymer ?
#
loop_
_entity_poly.entity_id
_entity_poly.type
_entity_poly.pdbx_seq_one_letter_code
_entity_poly.pdbx_strand_id
1 'polypeptide(L)'
;MTNLVFWNRGSGKSEQVERLRKLLPLSTTTWVQMTRELNLQETIQTQLDCRCDIVFAAGGDGTVNAVVNALMKIDADRRPCLAVIPLGTANDFAGTLAISDAVEQAVALSCNRQPVPIDVVRITGHGFERYYANVAAGGNCVRVSEELTDEIKSRWGAFSYLRGAVGVLADMKSFRVNAEMDGQKIADFDSWAVLVANGRTNAGRIEVAPEASLVDGLLDVVLIKDGDVMDMVEIVAGNLLGNFLECEQVIYRQARRLKLFSDPPMRFTLDGEVVDEEPVEFECIPGAIRMFVGPEFEQA
;
A
#
# COMPACT_ATOMS: atom_id res chain seq x y z
N MET A 1 4.35 28.59 0.54
CA MET A 1 4.36 27.18 0.15
C MET A 1 3.68 27.02 -1.19
N THR A 2 4.36 26.38 -2.12
CA THR A 2 3.82 26.08 -3.46
C THR A 2 3.38 24.62 -3.49
N ASN A 3 2.20 24.37 -4.03
CA ASN A 3 1.54 23.07 -4.00
C ASN A 3 1.38 22.51 -5.41
N LEU A 4 1.53 21.19 -5.54
CA LEU A 4 1.18 20.44 -6.72
C LEU A 4 0.12 19.41 -6.35
N VAL A 5 -1.03 19.44 -6.98
CA VAL A 5 -2.13 18.50 -6.75
C VAL A 5 -2.30 17.55 -7.92
N PHE A 6 -2.03 16.28 -7.71
CA PHE A 6 -2.47 15.22 -8.61
C PHE A 6 -3.84 14.73 -8.19
N TRP A 7 -4.78 14.75 -9.10
CA TRP A 7 -6.13 14.28 -8.83
C TRP A 7 -6.63 13.30 -9.89
N ASN A 8 -7.38 12.31 -9.48
CA ASN A 8 -7.90 11.28 -10.37
C ASN A 8 -9.42 11.39 -10.50
N ARG A 9 -9.89 11.62 -11.73
CA ARG A 9 -11.32 11.69 -12.05
C ARG A 9 -12.06 10.37 -11.80
N GLY A 10 -11.37 9.24 -11.89
CA GLY A 10 -11.91 7.90 -11.63
C GLY A 10 -12.02 7.53 -10.16
N SER A 11 -11.60 8.39 -9.23
CA SER A 11 -11.75 8.14 -7.79
C SER A 11 -13.22 8.16 -7.37
N GLY A 12 -13.59 7.27 -6.42
CA GLY A 12 -14.97 7.09 -5.99
C GLY A 12 -15.67 8.34 -5.43
N LYS A 13 -14.88 9.32 -4.94
CA LYS A 13 -15.37 10.61 -4.39
C LYS A 13 -14.81 11.81 -5.18
N SER A 14 -14.62 11.65 -6.50
CA SER A 14 -14.01 12.69 -7.35
C SER A 14 -14.77 14.02 -7.36
N GLU A 15 -16.07 14.04 -7.04
CA GLU A 15 -16.87 15.25 -6.87
C GLU A 15 -16.35 16.16 -5.75
N GLN A 16 -15.61 15.63 -4.79
CA GLN A 16 -15.01 16.39 -3.70
C GLN A 16 -13.79 17.22 -4.12
N VAL A 17 -13.27 17.02 -5.34
CA VAL A 17 -12.15 17.84 -5.88
C VAL A 17 -12.51 19.33 -5.93
N GLU A 18 -13.78 19.68 -6.20
CA GLU A 18 -14.21 21.07 -6.16
C GLU A 18 -14.21 21.67 -4.75
N ARG A 19 -14.41 20.85 -3.72
CA ARG A 19 -14.24 21.28 -2.32
C ARG A 19 -12.76 21.50 -2.00
N LEU A 20 -11.91 20.57 -2.44
CA LEU A 20 -10.46 20.68 -2.29
C LEU A 20 -9.91 21.95 -2.95
N ARG A 21 -10.40 22.32 -4.14
CA ARG A 21 -10.03 23.56 -4.85
C ARG A 21 -10.33 24.83 -4.06
N LYS A 22 -11.38 24.83 -3.24
CA LYS A 22 -11.76 25.98 -2.40
C LYS A 22 -10.86 26.11 -1.16
N LEU A 23 -10.22 25.02 -0.73
CA LEU A 23 -9.37 24.99 0.45
C LEU A 23 -7.91 25.34 0.17
N LEU A 24 -7.43 25.09 -1.05
CA LEU A 24 -6.06 25.39 -1.44
C LEU A 24 -5.99 26.68 -2.27
N PRO A 25 -5.04 27.61 -1.98
CA PRO A 25 -4.92 28.88 -2.68
C PRO A 25 -4.58 28.67 -4.16
N LEU A 26 -5.40 29.19 -5.06
CA LEU A 26 -5.19 29.08 -6.53
C LEU A 26 -3.88 29.72 -7.00
N SER A 27 -3.43 30.77 -6.31
CA SER A 27 -2.19 31.50 -6.68
C SER A 27 -0.90 30.71 -6.44
N THR A 28 -0.95 29.65 -5.61
CA THR A 28 0.22 28.86 -5.24
C THR A 28 0.02 27.37 -5.48
N THR A 29 -1.05 26.97 -6.17
CA THR A 29 -1.39 25.56 -6.38
C THR A 29 -1.53 25.24 -7.86
N THR A 30 -0.70 24.32 -8.34
CA THR A 30 -0.80 23.72 -9.69
C THR A 30 -1.67 22.47 -9.62
N TRP A 31 -2.66 22.37 -10.51
CA TRP A 31 -3.61 21.26 -10.57
C TRP A 31 -3.36 20.41 -11.79
N VAL A 32 -3.10 19.13 -11.60
CA VAL A 32 -2.83 18.17 -12.66
C VAL A 32 -3.79 16.99 -12.55
N GLN A 33 -4.60 16.79 -13.58
CA GLN A 33 -5.44 15.61 -13.69
C GLN A 33 -4.57 14.42 -14.12
N MET A 34 -4.65 13.33 -13.39
CA MET A 34 -3.96 12.10 -13.75
C MET A 34 -4.59 11.43 -14.95
N THR A 35 -3.76 11.10 -15.94
CA THR A 35 -4.09 10.29 -17.11
C THR A 35 -3.05 9.19 -17.25
N ARG A 36 -3.31 8.19 -18.10
CA ARG A 36 -2.37 7.08 -18.34
C ARG A 36 -1.06 7.54 -19.00
N GLU A 37 -1.11 8.62 -19.78
CA GLU A 37 0.03 9.17 -20.52
C GLU A 37 0.85 10.15 -19.69
N LEU A 38 0.38 10.55 -18.51
CA LEU A 38 1.03 11.55 -17.68
C LEU A 38 2.32 11.00 -17.04
N ASN A 39 3.43 11.67 -17.32
CA ASN A 39 4.69 11.42 -16.60
C ASN A 39 4.73 12.24 -15.30
N LEU A 40 4.36 11.58 -14.18
CA LEU A 40 4.31 12.21 -12.87
C LEU A 40 5.70 12.69 -12.42
N GLN A 41 6.74 11.88 -12.65
CA GLN A 41 8.12 12.23 -12.27
C GLN A 41 8.56 13.52 -12.95
N GLU A 42 8.38 13.63 -14.26
CA GLU A 42 8.74 14.84 -15.03
C GLU A 42 7.93 16.05 -14.59
N THR A 43 6.63 15.83 -14.30
CA THR A 43 5.75 16.89 -13.78
C THR A 43 6.23 17.40 -12.43
N ILE A 44 6.58 16.53 -11.50
CA ILE A 44 7.13 16.90 -10.19
C ILE A 44 8.47 17.63 -10.37
N GLN A 45 9.37 17.10 -11.20
CA GLN A 45 10.68 17.70 -11.45
C GLN A 45 10.54 19.15 -11.96
N THR A 46 9.64 19.39 -12.91
CA THR A 46 9.36 20.74 -13.45
C THR A 46 8.84 21.67 -12.36
N GLN A 47 8.01 21.18 -11.45
CA GLN A 47 7.46 21.98 -10.35
C GLN A 47 8.48 22.21 -9.22
N LEU A 48 9.44 21.31 -9.02
CA LEU A 48 10.54 21.51 -8.09
C LEU A 48 11.44 22.70 -8.50
N ASP A 49 11.66 22.89 -9.79
CA ASP A 49 12.38 24.04 -10.31
C ASP A 49 11.63 25.36 -10.02
N CYS A 50 10.32 25.29 -9.79
CA CYS A 50 9.45 26.37 -9.33
C CYS A 50 9.23 26.39 -7.79
N ARG A 51 10.04 25.66 -7.01
CA ARG A 51 9.97 25.53 -5.55
C ARG A 51 8.68 24.90 -5.02
N CYS A 52 8.29 23.75 -5.57
CA CYS A 52 7.18 22.96 -5.01
C CYS A 52 7.57 22.41 -3.63
N ASP A 53 6.79 22.76 -2.61
CA ASP A 53 7.02 22.31 -1.22
C ASP A 53 6.19 21.05 -0.88
N ILE A 54 4.97 20.96 -1.42
CA ILE A 54 4.02 19.90 -1.09
C ILE A 54 3.39 19.33 -2.36
N VAL A 55 3.41 18.01 -2.48
CA VAL A 55 2.63 17.26 -3.46
C VAL A 55 1.41 16.65 -2.76
N PHE A 56 0.23 16.91 -3.30
CA PHE A 56 -1.02 16.33 -2.85
C PHE A 56 -1.41 15.17 -3.77
N ALA A 57 -1.61 13.98 -3.22
CA ALA A 57 -2.20 12.84 -3.89
C ALA A 57 -3.71 12.81 -3.57
N ALA A 58 -4.53 13.37 -4.45
CA ALA A 58 -5.98 13.44 -4.27
C ALA A 58 -6.67 12.31 -5.05
N GLY A 59 -6.85 11.16 -4.39
CA GLY A 59 -7.38 9.95 -4.99
C GLY A 59 -7.46 8.79 -4.01
N GLY A 60 -7.54 7.57 -4.54
CA GLY A 60 -7.43 6.33 -3.76
C GLY A 60 -5.99 5.81 -3.72
N ASP A 61 -5.83 4.57 -3.22
CA ASP A 61 -4.52 3.93 -3.00
C ASP A 61 -3.67 3.88 -4.27
N GLY A 62 -4.22 3.58 -5.45
CA GLY A 62 -3.49 3.63 -6.72
C GLY A 62 -2.96 5.02 -7.10
N THR A 63 -3.69 6.10 -6.74
CA THR A 63 -3.20 7.47 -6.92
C THR A 63 -2.02 7.75 -6.00
N VAL A 64 -2.10 7.33 -4.74
CA VAL A 64 -1.02 7.47 -3.77
C VAL A 64 0.20 6.66 -4.20
N ASN A 65 0.02 5.41 -4.61
CA ASN A 65 1.09 4.55 -5.10
C ASN A 65 1.83 5.16 -6.30
N ALA A 66 1.09 5.68 -7.29
CA ALA A 66 1.69 6.33 -8.45
C ALA A 66 2.53 7.56 -8.07
N VAL A 67 2.04 8.38 -7.13
CA VAL A 67 2.79 9.56 -6.64
C VAL A 67 4.01 9.13 -5.83
N VAL A 68 3.90 8.11 -4.96
CA VAL A 68 5.04 7.53 -4.22
C VAL A 68 6.13 7.06 -5.19
N ASN A 69 5.77 6.26 -6.21
CA ASN A 69 6.71 5.81 -7.23
C ASN A 69 7.40 6.95 -7.98
N ALA A 70 6.69 8.05 -8.26
CA ALA A 70 7.26 9.23 -8.88
C ALA A 70 8.22 9.96 -7.93
N LEU A 71 7.84 10.13 -6.66
CA LEU A 71 8.68 10.78 -5.63
C LEU A 71 9.95 9.99 -5.36
N MET A 72 9.88 8.66 -5.33
CA MET A 72 11.06 7.81 -5.09
C MET A 72 12.13 7.92 -6.19
N LYS A 73 11.77 8.41 -7.37
CA LYS A 73 12.71 8.71 -8.47
C LYS A 73 13.34 10.10 -8.38
N ILE A 74 12.95 10.92 -7.41
CA ILE A 74 13.53 12.21 -7.11
C ILE A 74 14.61 12.03 -6.02
N ASP A 75 15.70 12.78 -6.10
CA ASP A 75 16.74 12.77 -5.08
C ASP A 75 16.17 13.10 -3.69
N ALA A 76 16.59 12.36 -2.68
CA ALA A 76 15.97 12.39 -1.35
C ALA A 76 15.92 13.79 -0.70
N ASP A 77 16.98 14.57 -0.88
CA ASP A 77 17.11 15.94 -0.37
C ASP A 77 16.25 16.97 -1.11
N ARG A 78 15.76 16.62 -2.31
CA ARG A 78 14.90 17.46 -3.14
C ARG A 78 13.42 17.04 -3.10
N ARG A 79 13.09 15.91 -2.47
CA ARG A 79 11.70 15.41 -2.42
C ARG A 79 10.80 16.39 -1.69
N PRO A 80 9.68 16.83 -2.30
CA PRO A 80 8.63 17.56 -1.60
C PRO A 80 7.93 16.67 -0.59
N CYS A 81 7.25 17.26 0.38
CA CYS A 81 6.41 16.52 1.29
C CYS A 81 5.17 15.97 0.56
N LEU A 82 4.68 14.81 0.98
CA LEU A 82 3.45 14.21 0.45
C LEU A 82 2.29 14.45 1.41
N ALA A 83 1.17 14.95 0.88
CA ALA A 83 -0.12 15.03 1.55
C ALA A 83 -1.12 14.13 0.83
N VAL A 84 -1.77 13.23 1.57
CA VAL A 84 -2.78 12.33 1.01
C VAL A 84 -4.16 12.90 1.25
N ILE A 85 -4.97 12.99 0.19
CA ILE A 85 -6.39 13.37 0.25
C ILE A 85 -7.21 12.16 -0.19
N PRO A 86 -7.90 11.48 0.75
CA PRO A 86 -8.53 10.18 0.50
C PRO A 86 -9.85 10.33 -0.26
N LEU A 87 -9.79 10.25 -1.58
CA LEU A 87 -10.95 10.32 -2.48
C LEU A 87 -11.31 8.95 -3.10
N GLY A 88 -10.62 7.89 -2.72
CA GLY A 88 -10.89 6.51 -3.14
C GLY A 88 -12.03 5.86 -2.37
N THR A 89 -12.26 4.57 -2.65
CA THR A 89 -13.26 3.75 -1.98
C THR A 89 -12.69 3.10 -0.71
N ALA A 90 -11.51 2.47 -0.78
CA ALA A 90 -10.88 1.77 0.35
C ALA A 90 -10.03 2.74 1.19
N ASN A 91 -9.09 3.45 0.58
CA ASN A 91 -8.17 4.39 1.23
C ASN A 91 -7.39 3.72 2.38
N ASP A 92 -6.89 2.51 2.14
CA ASP A 92 -6.20 1.70 3.16
C ASP A 92 -4.97 2.43 3.71
N PHE A 93 -4.15 3.00 2.83
CA PHE A 93 -2.96 3.72 3.25
C PHE A 93 -3.27 5.01 4.01
N ALA A 94 -4.32 5.74 3.61
CA ALA A 94 -4.77 6.91 4.38
C ALA A 94 -5.25 6.51 5.78
N GLY A 95 -5.88 5.35 5.91
CA GLY A 95 -6.25 4.76 7.21
C GLY A 95 -5.02 4.46 8.07
N THR A 96 -3.99 3.85 7.51
CA THR A 96 -2.71 3.58 8.20
C THR A 96 -2.01 4.86 8.64
N LEU A 97 -2.11 5.96 7.85
CA LEU A 97 -1.62 7.28 8.22
C LEU A 97 -2.53 8.04 9.21
N ALA A 98 -3.61 7.42 9.69
CA ALA A 98 -4.64 8.03 10.53
C ALA A 98 -5.26 9.31 9.95
N ILE A 99 -5.38 9.39 8.61
CA ILE A 99 -5.95 10.52 7.90
C ILE A 99 -7.47 10.35 7.80
N SER A 100 -8.20 11.39 8.17
CA SER A 100 -9.67 11.44 8.07
C SER A 100 -10.13 11.45 6.60
N ASP A 101 -11.24 10.77 6.32
CA ASP A 101 -11.93 10.81 5.02
C ASP A 101 -12.55 12.20 4.69
N ALA A 102 -12.60 13.12 5.66
CA ALA A 102 -13.06 14.48 5.43
C ALA A 102 -11.96 15.33 4.80
N VAL A 103 -12.21 15.84 3.59
CA VAL A 103 -11.24 16.61 2.79
C VAL A 103 -10.69 17.81 3.56
N GLU A 104 -11.54 18.51 4.31
CA GLU A 104 -11.16 19.66 5.10
C GLU A 104 -10.13 19.31 6.18
N GLN A 105 -10.32 18.17 6.86
CA GLN A 105 -9.41 17.68 7.89
C GLN A 105 -8.10 17.21 7.28
N ALA A 106 -8.14 16.48 6.17
CA ALA A 106 -6.95 16.01 5.46
C ALA A 106 -6.08 17.19 4.97
N VAL A 107 -6.69 18.22 4.39
CA VAL A 107 -5.97 19.45 3.98
C VAL A 107 -5.37 20.18 5.18
N ALA A 108 -6.10 20.28 6.28
CA ALA A 108 -5.65 20.97 7.48
C ALA A 108 -4.37 20.36 8.07
N LEU A 109 -4.08 19.07 7.85
CA LEU A 109 -2.84 18.44 8.29
C LEU A 109 -1.61 19.13 7.68
N SER A 110 -1.65 19.45 6.37
CA SER A 110 -0.55 20.11 5.68
C SER A 110 -0.30 21.56 6.14
N CYS A 111 -1.29 22.19 6.76
CA CYS A 111 -1.17 23.54 7.30
C CYS A 111 -0.74 23.57 8.78
N ASN A 112 -1.15 22.57 9.55
CA ASN A 112 -1.12 22.62 11.02
C ASN A 112 -0.15 21.61 11.66
N ARG A 113 0.45 20.71 10.87
CA ARG A 113 1.34 19.66 11.36
C ARG A 113 2.69 19.65 10.65
N GLN A 114 3.68 19.13 11.34
CA GLN A 114 4.97 18.81 10.73
C GLN A 114 4.86 17.44 10.04
N PRO A 115 5.45 17.28 8.84
CA PRO A 115 5.49 16.00 8.17
C PRO A 115 6.44 15.03 8.89
N VAL A 116 6.04 13.76 8.92
CA VAL A 116 6.79 12.64 9.51
C VAL A 116 7.55 11.91 8.40
N PRO A 117 8.82 11.51 8.61
CA PRO A 117 9.52 10.61 7.68
C PRO A 117 8.86 9.23 7.73
N ILE A 118 8.37 8.78 6.58
CA ILE A 118 7.64 7.51 6.40
C ILE A 118 8.49 6.57 5.56
N ASP A 119 8.55 5.32 5.94
CA ASP A 119 9.24 4.27 5.24
C ASP A 119 8.50 3.90 3.94
N VAL A 120 9.26 3.47 2.94
CA VAL A 120 8.72 2.99 1.67
C VAL A 120 9.45 1.70 1.30
N VAL A 121 8.74 0.74 0.76
CA VAL A 121 9.35 -0.51 0.33
C VAL A 121 9.74 -0.43 -1.14
N ARG A 122 11.01 -0.76 -1.42
CA ARG A 122 11.51 -1.01 -2.75
C ARG A 122 11.37 -2.49 -3.07
N ILE A 123 10.84 -2.79 -4.23
CA ILE A 123 10.84 -4.14 -4.78
C ILE A 123 11.64 -4.19 -6.07
N THR A 124 12.39 -5.25 -6.25
CA THR A 124 13.15 -5.51 -7.46
C THR A 124 12.92 -6.93 -7.96
N GLY A 125 12.98 -7.11 -9.27
CA GLY A 125 12.90 -8.39 -9.96
C GLY A 125 13.74 -8.37 -11.23
N HIS A 126 13.49 -9.30 -12.15
CA HIS A 126 14.20 -9.38 -13.41
C HIS A 126 13.88 -8.19 -14.33
N GLY A 127 14.67 -7.11 -14.20
CA GLY A 127 14.56 -5.94 -15.07
C GLY A 127 13.53 -4.91 -14.66
N PHE A 128 12.96 -5.01 -13.47
CA PHE A 128 12.06 -3.98 -12.95
C PHE A 128 12.43 -3.53 -11.53
N GLU A 129 12.06 -2.31 -11.22
CA GLU A 129 12.10 -1.71 -9.88
C GLU A 129 10.81 -0.91 -9.67
N ARG A 130 10.16 -1.11 -8.53
CA ARG A 130 8.97 -0.38 -8.12
C ARG A 130 9.00 -0.10 -6.61
N TYR A 131 8.07 0.75 -6.18
CA TYR A 131 7.92 1.12 -4.78
C TYR A 131 6.46 0.99 -4.36
N TYR A 132 6.25 0.67 -3.09
CA TYR A 132 4.92 0.74 -2.47
C TYR A 132 5.06 1.22 -1.02
N ALA A 133 3.98 1.77 -0.47
CA ALA A 133 3.99 2.36 0.86
C ALA A 133 3.17 1.57 1.88
N ASN A 134 2.26 0.70 1.44
CA ASN A 134 1.37 -0.01 2.33
C ASN A 134 1.65 -1.52 2.33
N VAL A 135 1.08 -2.31 1.41
CA VAL A 135 1.18 -3.78 1.44
C VAL A 135 1.39 -4.36 0.04
N ALA A 136 2.34 -5.29 -0.06
CA ALA A 136 2.43 -6.23 -1.18
C ALA A 136 1.83 -7.58 -0.78
N ALA A 137 0.93 -8.12 -1.60
CA ALA A 137 0.28 -9.40 -1.34
C ALA A 137 0.43 -10.34 -2.54
N GLY A 138 1.03 -11.50 -2.31
CA GLY A 138 1.36 -12.50 -3.32
C GLY A 138 0.54 -13.78 -3.23
N GLY A 139 0.62 -14.59 -4.29
CA GLY A 139 -0.02 -15.89 -4.36
C GLY A 139 -1.53 -15.82 -4.59
N ASN A 140 -2.31 -16.58 -3.83
CA ASN A 140 -3.76 -16.61 -3.99
C ASN A 140 -4.44 -15.27 -3.65
N CYS A 141 -3.79 -14.36 -2.92
CA CYS A 141 -4.30 -13.02 -2.67
C CYS A 141 -4.54 -12.23 -3.97
N VAL A 142 -3.71 -12.44 -5.00
CA VAL A 142 -3.89 -11.80 -6.31
C VAL A 142 -5.18 -12.29 -6.97
N ARG A 143 -5.44 -13.61 -6.95
CA ARG A 143 -6.66 -14.20 -7.52
C ARG A 143 -7.92 -13.70 -6.82
N VAL A 144 -7.89 -13.65 -5.49
CA VAL A 144 -8.98 -13.05 -4.70
C VAL A 144 -9.22 -11.60 -5.11
N SER A 145 -8.19 -10.83 -5.31
CA SER A 145 -8.28 -9.43 -5.75
C SER A 145 -8.86 -9.29 -7.16
N GLU A 146 -8.50 -10.18 -8.09
CA GLU A 146 -9.01 -10.20 -9.47
C GLU A 146 -10.49 -10.64 -9.55
N GLU A 147 -10.92 -11.59 -8.71
CA GLU A 147 -12.31 -12.08 -8.68
C GLU A 147 -13.27 -11.11 -7.98
N LEU A 148 -12.75 -10.24 -7.10
CA LEU A 148 -13.55 -9.25 -6.40
C LEU A 148 -13.78 -8.01 -7.27
N THR A 149 -14.91 -7.98 -7.98
CA THR A 149 -15.34 -6.79 -8.73
C THR A 149 -15.68 -5.63 -7.77
N ASP A 150 -15.56 -4.39 -8.28
CA ASP A 150 -15.88 -3.17 -7.50
C ASP A 150 -17.32 -3.19 -6.96
N GLU A 151 -18.25 -3.84 -7.68
CA GLU A 151 -19.64 -4.01 -7.26
C GLU A 151 -19.77 -4.93 -6.04
N ILE A 152 -18.97 -6.00 -5.95
CA ILE A 152 -18.92 -6.90 -4.80
C ILE A 152 -18.27 -6.20 -3.61
N LYS A 153 -17.16 -5.47 -3.82
CA LYS A 153 -16.46 -4.69 -2.78
C LYS A 153 -17.37 -3.64 -2.14
N SER A 154 -18.14 -2.90 -2.94
CA SER A 154 -19.02 -1.84 -2.44
C SER A 154 -20.24 -2.37 -1.65
N ARG A 155 -20.71 -3.58 -1.97
CA ARG A 155 -21.97 -4.12 -1.43
C ARG A 155 -21.79 -4.94 -0.14
N TRP A 156 -20.60 -5.53 0.06
CA TRP A 156 -20.37 -6.53 1.12
C TRP A 156 -19.22 -6.15 2.07
N GLY A 157 -18.42 -5.08 1.79
CA GLY A 157 -17.30 -4.69 2.62
C GLY A 157 -16.32 -5.85 2.89
N ALA A 158 -15.84 -5.99 4.12
CA ALA A 158 -14.95 -7.09 4.53
C ALA A 158 -15.54 -8.48 4.28
N PHE A 159 -16.87 -8.65 4.35
CA PHE A 159 -17.55 -9.93 4.04
C PHE A 159 -17.46 -10.33 2.56
N SER A 160 -17.16 -9.41 1.64
CA SER A 160 -16.95 -9.76 0.24
C SER A 160 -15.74 -10.67 0.05
N TYR A 161 -14.71 -10.47 0.86
CA TYR A 161 -13.51 -11.30 0.84
C TYR A 161 -13.78 -12.72 1.34
N LEU A 162 -14.61 -12.89 2.38
CA LEU A 162 -15.06 -14.20 2.85
C LEU A 162 -15.85 -14.98 1.78
N ARG A 163 -16.73 -14.30 1.04
CA ARG A 163 -17.55 -14.95 0.01
C ARG A 163 -16.76 -15.24 -1.28
N GLY A 164 -15.85 -14.34 -1.67
CA GLY A 164 -14.90 -14.59 -2.76
C GLY A 164 -13.92 -15.71 -2.41
N ALA A 165 -13.47 -15.77 -1.16
CA ALA A 165 -12.60 -16.83 -0.66
C ALA A 165 -13.21 -18.23 -0.80
N VAL A 166 -14.53 -18.42 -0.57
CA VAL A 166 -15.17 -19.75 -0.71
C VAL A 166 -15.05 -20.31 -2.13
N GLY A 167 -15.12 -19.48 -3.17
CA GLY A 167 -14.89 -19.91 -4.56
C GLY A 167 -13.42 -20.22 -4.85
N VAL A 168 -12.51 -19.46 -4.27
CA VAL A 168 -11.06 -19.62 -4.41
C VAL A 168 -10.54 -20.79 -3.58
N LEU A 169 -11.13 -21.09 -2.43
CA LEU A 169 -10.74 -22.19 -1.54
C LEU A 169 -10.75 -23.57 -2.24
N ALA A 170 -11.67 -23.78 -3.19
CA ALA A 170 -11.76 -25.04 -3.92
C ALA A 170 -10.63 -25.25 -4.96
N ASP A 171 -9.90 -24.17 -5.31
CA ASP A 171 -8.87 -24.17 -6.37
C ASP A 171 -7.64 -23.33 -5.96
N MET A 172 -7.29 -23.36 -4.66
CA MET A 172 -6.09 -22.69 -4.17
C MET A 172 -4.84 -23.36 -4.74
N LYS A 173 -3.93 -22.52 -5.21
CA LYS A 173 -2.61 -22.95 -5.68
C LYS A 173 -1.64 -23.00 -4.51
N SER A 174 -0.84 -24.05 -4.46
CA SER A 174 0.31 -24.14 -3.60
C SER A 174 1.54 -23.62 -4.34
N PHE A 175 2.37 -22.88 -3.64
CA PHE A 175 3.63 -22.31 -4.13
C PHE A 175 4.76 -22.80 -3.23
N ARG A 176 5.75 -23.46 -3.80
CA ARG A 176 6.97 -23.77 -3.04
C ARG A 176 7.74 -22.48 -2.82
N VAL A 177 7.77 -21.99 -1.59
CA VAL A 177 8.40 -20.72 -1.22
C VAL A 177 9.76 -20.97 -0.59
N ASN A 178 10.77 -20.26 -1.09
CA ASN A 178 12.09 -20.14 -0.50
C ASN A 178 12.34 -18.67 -0.14
N ALA A 179 12.43 -18.39 1.16
CA ALA A 179 12.57 -17.02 1.67
C ALA A 179 13.83 -16.88 2.52
N GLU A 180 14.58 -15.81 2.27
CA GLU A 180 15.73 -15.36 3.03
C GLU A 180 15.48 -13.96 3.57
N MET A 181 15.60 -13.76 4.88
CA MET A 181 15.42 -12.49 5.56
C MET A 181 16.74 -12.06 6.21
N ASP A 182 17.23 -10.88 5.86
CA ASP A 182 18.49 -10.32 6.37
C ASP A 182 19.67 -11.31 6.29
N GLY A 183 19.73 -12.11 5.20
CA GLY A 183 20.77 -13.10 4.95
C GLY A 183 20.55 -14.45 5.64
N GLN A 184 19.42 -14.65 6.31
CA GLN A 184 19.08 -15.92 6.96
C GLN A 184 17.92 -16.61 6.23
N LYS A 185 18.10 -17.90 5.91
CA LYS A 185 17.02 -18.72 5.35
C LYS A 185 15.94 -18.95 6.39
N ILE A 186 14.71 -18.53 6.08
CA ILE A 186 13.55 -18.60 7.00
C ILE A 186 12.52 -19.62 6.53
N ALA A 187 12.33 -19.74 5.21
CA ALA A 187 11.28 -20.58 4.65
C ALA A 187 11.84 -21.51 3.58
N ASP A 188 11.30 -22.71 3.52
CA ASP A 188 11.42 -23.69 2.44
C ASP A 188 10.24 -24.66 2.57
N PHE A 189 9.04 -24.16 2.26
CA PHE A 189 7.78 -24.90 2.41
C PHE A 189 6.75 -24.46 1.37
N ASP A 190 5.69 -25.24 1.27
CA ASP A 190 4.54 -24.93 0.42
C ASP A 190 3.65 -23.87 1.11
N SER A 191 3.28 -22.84 0.36
CA SER A 191 2.60 -21.65 0.87
C SER A 191 1.42 -21.28 -0.03
N TRP A 192 0.33 -20.80 0.57
CA TRP A 192 -0.80 -20.22 -0.15
C TRP A 192 -0.61 -18.76 -0.51
N ALA A 193 0.04 -18.01 0.37
CA ALA A 193 0.23 -16.59 0.18
C ALA A 193 1.44 -16.06 0.96
N VAL A 194 1.98 -14.95 0.45
CA VAL A 194 3.01 -14.16 1.10
C VAL A 194 2.56 -12.70 1.12
N LEU A 195 2.50 -12.08 2.30
CA LEU A 195 2.28 -10.66 2.43
C LEU A 195 3.56 -10.00 2.94
N VAL A 196 3.93 -8.90 2.31
CA VAL A 196 5.08 -8.07 2.71
C VAL A 196 4.55 -6.69 2.99
N ALA A 197 4.37 -6.39 4.25
CA ALA A 197 3.70 -5.19 4.72
C ALA A 197 4.70 -4.14 5.21
N ASN A 198 4.39 -2.90 4.96
CA ASN A 198 4.93 -1.70 5.58
C ASN A 198 3.84 -1.07 6.47
N GLY A 199 2.58 -1.15 6.02
CA GLY A 199 1.41 -0.72 6.76
C GLY A 199 0.55 -1.88 7.24
N ARG A 200 -0.39 -1.58 8.15
CA ARG A 200 -1.17 -2.59 8.90
C ARG A 200 -2.30 -3.23 8.10
N THR A 201 -2.91 -2.48 7.18
CA THR A 201 -4.18 -2.88 6.56
C THR A 201 -4.09 -2.99 5.05
N ASN A 202 -4.91 -3.87 4.47
CA ASN A 202 -5.06 -4.08 3.03
C ASN A 202 -6.52 -4.37 2.71
N ALA A 203 -6.90 -4.20 1.44
CA ALA A 203 -8.14 -4.70 0.87
C ALA A 203 -9.43 -4.23 1.60
N GLY A 204 -9.50 -2.96 1.99
CA GLY A 204 -10.64 -2.37 2.66
C GLY A 204 -10.57 -2.46 4.18
N ARG A 205 -9.39 -2.15 4.73
CA ARG A 205 -9.07 -2.11 6.16
C ARG A 205 -9.03 -3.48 6.85
N ILE A 206 -8.76 -4.56 6.11
CA ILE A 206 -8.44 -5.85 6.72
C ILE A 206 -7.05 -5.75 7.31
N GLU A 207 -6.93 -6.05 8.59
CA GLU A 207 -5.66 -6.03 9.29
C GLU A 207 -4.84 -7.27 8.93
N VAL A 208 -3.75 -7.07 8.19
CA VAL A 208 -2.88 -8.15 7.68
C VAL A 208 -1.52 -8.21 8.36
N ALA A 209 -1.11 -7.10 8.99
CA ALA A 209 0.12 -6.98 9.76
C ALA A 209 -0.12 -6.03 10.95
N PRO A 210 -0.74 -6.51 12.05
CA PRO A 210 -1.15 -5.66 13.18
C PRO A 210 -0.01 -4.90 13.84
N GLU A 211 1.20 -5.47 13.81
CA GLU A 211 2.40 -4.91 14.44
C GLU A 211 3.18 -3.97 13.51
N ALA A 212 2.77 -3.84 12.23
CA ALA A 212 3.48 -3.03 11.25
C ALA A 212 3.53 -1.55 11.64
N SER A 213 4.69 -0.94 11.43
CA SER A 213 4.96 0.47 11.67
C SER A 213 5.59 1.12 10.45
N LEU A 214 5.06 2.26 10.02
CA LEU A 214 5.59 3.01 8.87
C LEU A 214 6.90 3.76 9.17
N VAL A 215 7.49 3.60 10.37
CA VAL A 215 8.61 4.42 10.85
C VAL A 215 9.69 3.65 11.60
N ASP A 216 9.65 2.31 11.59
CA ASP A 216 10.63 1.47 12.31
C ASP A 216 11.76 0.92 11.42
N GLY A 217 11.67 1.14 10.11
CA GLY A 217 12.67 0.69 9.13
C GLY A 217 12.61 -0.81 8.85
N LEU A 218 11.46 -1.47 9.11
CA LEU A 218 11.27 -2.91 8.94
C LEU A 218 10.15 -3.22 7.94
N LEU A 219 10.19 -4.43 7.42
CA LEU A 219 9.12 -5.10 6.68
C LEU A 219 8.46 -6.08 7.64
N ASP A 220 7.13 -6.12 7.62
CA ASP A 220 6.35 -7.14 8.30
C ASP A 220 5.97 -8.22 7.30
N VAL A 221 6.57 -9.39 7.44
CA VAL A 221 6.41 -10.50 6.50
C VAL A 221 5.51 -11.56 7.11
N VAL A 222 4.37 -11.79 6.45
CA VAL A 222 3.40 -12.82 6.81
C VAL A 222 3.42 -13.90 5.74
N LEU A 223 3.85 -15.09 6.12
CA LEU A 223 3.87 -16.28 5.26
C LEU A 223 2.73 -17.20 5.70
N ILE A 224 1.79 -17.49 4.81
CA ILE A 224 0.67 -18.39 5.07
C ILE A 224 1.00 -19.74 4.43
N LYS A 225 1.31 -20.73 5.28
CA LYS A 225 1.61 -22.09 4.82
C LYS A 225 0.41 -22.70 4.10
N ASP A 226 0.70 -23.64 3.23
CA ASP A 226 -0.29 -24.55 2.65
C ASP A 226 -0.92 -25.42 3.74
N GLY A 227 -2.18 -25.82 3.56
CA GLY A 227 -2.93 -26.59 4.50
C GLY A 227 -4.26 -27.11 3.92
N ASP A 228 -5.23 -27.35 4.77
CA ASP A 228 -6.56 -27.75 4.37
C ASP A 228 -7.61 -26.63 4.52
N VAL A 229 -8.86 -26.93 4.19
CA VAL A 229 -9.96 -25.95 4.27
C VAL A 229 -10.20 -25.48 5.70
N MET A 230 -9.93 -26.34 6.70
CA MET A 230 -10.11 -25.98 8.11
C MET A 230 -9.05 -24.99 8.57
N ASP A 231 -7.79 -25.13 8.11
CA ASP A 231 -6.72 -24.18 8.37
C ASP A 231 -7.08 -22.78 7.84
N MET A 232 -7.66 -22.72 6.64
CA MET A 232 -8.13 -21.45 6.08
C MET A 232 -9.26 -20.83 6.89
N VAL A 233 -10.22 -21.64 7.34
CA VAL A 233 -11.31 -21.17 8.21
C VAL A 233 -10.75 -20.62 9.52
N GLU A 234 -9.74 -21.28 10.09
CA GLU A 234 -9.05 -20.81 11.31
C GLU A 234 -8.35 -19.48 11.09
N ILE A 235 -7.60 -19.32 9.99
CA ILE A 235 -6.92 -18.06 9.65
C ILE A 235 -7.93 -16.92 9.48
N VAL A 236 -9.04 -17.17 8.76
CA VAL A 236 -10.07 -16.13 8.54
C VAL A 236 -10.77 -15.79 9.87
N ALA A 237 -11.10 -16.78 10.68
CA ALA A 237 -11.71 -16.56 12.00
C ALA A 237 -10.72 -15.82 12.92
N GLY A 238 -9.46 -16.22 12.93
CA GLY A 238 -8.39 -15.54 13.67
C GLY A 238 -8.20 -14.08 13.27
N ASN A 239 -8.28 -13.77 11.96
CA ASN A 239 -8.23 -12.40 11.49
C ASN A 239 -9.40 -11.56 12.00
N LEU A 240 -10.62 -12.11 11.98
CA LEU A 240 -11.81 -11.43 12.51
C LEU A 240 -11.76 -11.21 14.04
N LEU A 241 -11.06 -12.10 14.75
CA LEU A 241 -10.87 -12.03 16.20
C LEU A 241 -9.62 -11.26 16.62
N GLY A 242 -8.78 -10.83 15.66
CA GLY A 242 -7.55 -10.08 15.91
C GLY A 242 -6.37 -10.93 16.39
N ASN A 243 -6.40 -12.25 16.19
CA ASN A 243 -5.35 -13.18 16.64
C ASN A 243 -4.84 -14.14 15.55
N PHE A 244 -5.03 -13.81 14.26
CA PHE A 244 -4.63 -14.71 13.15
C PHE A 244 -3.12 -14.99 13.11
N LEU A 245 -2.27 -14.11 13.67
CA LEU A 245 -0.82 -14.34 13.77
C LEU A 245 -0.48 -15.50 14.72
N GLU A 246 -1.41 -15.94 15.57
CA GLU A 246 -1.25 -17.08 16.48
C GLU A 246 -1.61 -18.42 15.81
N CYS A 247 -2.23 -18.40 14.61
CA CYS A 247 -2.57 -19.62 13.87
C CYS A 247 -1.30 -20.39 13.46
N GLU A 248 -1.32 -21.71 13.56
CA GLU A 248 -0.16 -22.58 13.27
C GLU A 248 0.35 -22.44 11.82
N GLN A 249 -0.57 -22.15 10.89
CA GLN A 249 -0.24 -21.95 9.47
C GLN A 249 0.36 -20.59 9.15
N VAL A 250 0.40 -19.67 10.11
CA VAL A 250 0.90 -18.32 9.91
C VAL A 250 2.30 -18.17 10.51
N ILE A 251 3.25 -17.73 9.68
CA ILE A 251 4.58 -17.31 10.14
C ILE A 251 4.66 -15.80 9.99
N TYR A 252 4.86 -15.10 11.09
CA TYR A 252 5.12 -13.67 11.12
C TYR A 252 6.58 -13.39 11.48
N ARG A 253 7.23 -12.50 10.72
CA ARG A 253 8.60 -12.06 10.96
C ARG A 253 8.80 -10.63 10.52
N GLN A 254 9.69 -9.91 11.19
CA GLN A 254 10.16 -8.60 10.77
C GLN A 254 11.58 -8.69 10.21
N ALA A 255 11.86 -7.93 9.16
CA ALA A 255 13.17 -7.87 8.50
C ALA A 255 13.36 -6.54 7.77
N ARG A 256 14.59 -6.15 7.52
CA ARG A 256 14.89 -5.00 6.63
C ARG A 256 14.83 -5.39 5.15
N ARG A 257 15.15 -6.63 4.87
CA ARG A 257 15.25 -7.16 3.50
C ARG A 257 14.72 -8.59 3.44
N LEU A 258 13.90 -8.85 2.43
CA LEU A 258 13.40 -10.17 2.09
C LEU A 258 13.82 -10.50 0.67
N LYS A 259 14.45 -11.66 0.46
CA LYS A 259 14.56 -12.31 -0.85
C LYS A 259 13.57 -13.44 -0.92
N LEU A 260 12.82 -13.51 -2.00
CA LEU A 260 11.75 -14.47 -2.20
C LEU A 260 11.89 -15.16 -3.56
N PHE A 261 11.79 -16.48 -3.55
CA PHE A 261 11.65 -17.30 -4.74
C PHE A 261 10.47 -18.22 -4.57
N SER A 262 9.71 -18.44 -5.63
CA SER A 262 8.58 -19.37 -5.59
C SER A 262 8.51 -20.23 -6.86
N ASP A 263 8.00 -21.45 -6.70
CA ASP A 263 7.67 -22.36 -7.79
C ASP A 263 6.25 -22.91 -7.58
N PRO A 264 5.29 -22.65 -8.48
CA PRO A 264 5.40 -21.75 -9.64
C PRO A 264 5.65 -20.28 -9.25
N PRO A 265 6.09 -19.43 -10.22
CA PRO A 265 6.27 -18.00 -9.98
C PRO A 265 5.04 -17.32 -9.38
N MET A 266 5.25 -16.55 -8.30
CA MET A 266 4.18 -15.90 -7.56
C MET A 266 3.98 -14.46 -8.05
N ARG A 267 2.78 -14.14 -8.50
CA ARG A 267 2.39 -12.75 -8.81
C ARG A 267 2.05 -12.02 -7.52
N PHE A 268 2.22 -10.69 -7.54
CA PHE A 268 1.92 -9.82 -6.43
C PHE A 268 0.96 -8.69 -6.81
N THR A 269 0.18 -8.22 -5.84
CA THR A 269 -0.43 -6.90 -5.86
C THR A 269 0.40 -5.96 -4.99
N LEU A 270 0.59 -4.71 -5.43
CA LEU A 270 1.28 -3.65 -4.70
C LEU A 270 0.28 -2.52 -4.48
N ASP A 271 -0.10 -2.27 -3.23
CA ASP A 271 -1.12 -1.26 -2.90
C ASP A 271 -2.38 -1.39 -3.79
N GLY A 272 -2.76 -2.64 -4.13
CA GLY A 272 -3.91 -2.99 -4.95
C GLY A 272 -3.68 -3.05 -6.48
N GLU A 273 -2.50 -2.72 -6.99
CA GLU A 273 -2.15 -2.88 -8.41
C GLU A 273 -1.45 -4.22 -8.65
N VAL A 274 -1.94 -5.02 -9.60
CA VAL A 274 -1.33 -6.30 -9.97
C VAL A 274 -0.03 -6.04 -10.73
N VAL A 275 1.03 -6.76 -10.34
CA VAL A 275 2.33 -6.78 -11.01
C VAL A 275 2.54 -8.16 -11.59
N ASP A 276 2.77 -8.22 -12.90
CA ASP A 276 2.96 -9.49 -13.63
C ASP A 276 4.40 -10.02 -13.51
N GLU A 277 5.34 -9.13 -13.20
CA GLU A 277 6.73 -9.49 -12.95
C GLU A 277 6.88 -10.17 -11.59
N GLU A 278 7.72 -11.18 -11.51
CA GLU A 278 8.05 -11.85 -10.25
C GLU A 278 9.03 -10.99 -9.44
N PRO A 279 8.63 -10.48 -8.26
CA PRO A 279 9.57 -9.82 -7.38
C PRO A 279 10.54 -10.85 -6.76
N VAL A 280 11.81 -10.46 -6.68
CA VAL A 280 12.89 -11.27 -6.13
C VAL A 280 13.36 -10.74 -4.78
N GLU A 281 13.33 -9.41 -4.62
CA GLU A 281 13.82 -8.77 -3.40
C GLU A 281 12.90 -7.61 -2.98
N PHE A 282 12.63 -7.55 -1.68
CA PHE A 282 11.94 -6.47 -1.00
C PHE A 282 12.90 -5.83 -0.01
N GLU A 283 12.95 -4.51 0.04
CA GLU A 283 13.80 -3.76 0.95
C GLU A 283 13.07 -2.55 1.52
N CYS A 284 13.04 -2.43 2.84
CA CYS A 284 12.57 -1.23 3.50
C CYS A 284 13.58 -0.09 3.32
N ILE A 285 13.11 1.06 2.85
CA ILE A 285 13.88 2.32 2.75
C ILE A 285 13.38 3.25 3.85
N PRO A 286 14.12 3.35 4.97
CA PRO A 286 13.66 4.10 6.13
C PRO A 286 13.53 5.61 5.85
N GLY A 287 12.45 6.21 6.33
CA GLY A 287 12.20 7.64 6.24
C GLY A 287 12.20 8.21 4.83
N ALA A 288 11.86 7.40 3.84
CA ALA A 288 12.01 7.69 2.42
C ALA A 288 11.25 8.93 1.94
N ILE A 289 10.05 9.17 2.46
CA ILE A 289 9.19 10.30 2.08
C ILE A 289 8.65 10.96 3.34
N ARG A 290 8.73 12.29 3.43
CA ARG A 290 8.06 13.04 4.50
C ARG A 290 6.59 13.20 4.18
N MET A 291 5.71 12.69 5.04
CA MET A 291 4.26 12.72 4.85
C MET A 291 3.54 13.40 6.01
N PHE A 292 2.42 14.05 5.70
CA PHE A 292 1.52 14.58 6.73
C PHE A 292 0.63 13.45 7.23
N VAL A 293 0.58 13.28 8.55
CA VAL A 293 -0.15 12.19 9.22
C VAL A 293 -1.22 12.72 10.15
N GLY A 294 -2.24 11.92 10.40
CA GLY A 294 -3.35 12.27 11.29
C GLY A 294 -2.92 12.33 12.76
N PRO A 295 -3.81 12.82 13.65
CA PRO A 295 -3.51 13.00 15.08
C PRO A 295 -3.31 11.69 15.84
N GLU A 296 -3.92 10.61 15.37
CA GLU A 296 -3.86 9.27 15.98
C GLU A 296 -2.75 8.40 15.38
N PHE A 297 -1.90 8.96 14.51
CA PHE A 297 -0.76 8.22 13.96
C PHE A 297 0.25 7.93 15.07
N GLU A 298 0.50 6.65 15.30
CA GLU A 298 1.48 6.17 16.27
C GLU A 298 2.88 6.27 15.65
N GLN A 299 3.74 7.07 16.28
CA GLN A 299 5.18 7.04 16.04
C GLN A 299 5.77 6.01 17.01
N ALA A 300 6.40 4.95 16.47
CA ALA A 300 7.03 3.91 17.28
C ALA A 300 8.09 4.48 18.23
#